data_e61070ec4508ec23265a6ee2e48d6894
#
_entry.id   e61070ec4508ec23265a6ee2e48d6894
#
_cell.length_a   1.000
_cell.length_b   1.000
_cell.length_c   1.000
_cell.angle_alpha   90.00
_cell.angle_beta   90.00
_cell.angle_gamma   90.00
#
_symmetry.space_group_name_H-M   'P 1'
#
loop_
_entity.id
_entity.type
_entity.pdbx_description
1 polymer ?
#
loop_
_entity_poly.entity_id
_entity_poly.type
_entity_poly.pdbx_seq_one_letter_code
_entity_poly.pdbx_strand_id
1 'polypeptide(L)'
;MPYFDGERTPNRPNATATFSGMTLANTTRENLARAFVEGLLCSQRDCLELIRSLGADIKRILLIGGGAKSEAIRMLAPSIFGMDVTRPATDEYVAIGAARQAAWVLSGDAEPPAWNLAIDGVETGEPTEAVYEAYVKARG
;
A
#
# COMPACT_ATOMS: atom_id res chain seq x y z
N MET A 1 -1.90 9.17 11.92
CA MET A 1 -2.47 9.61 10.61
C MET A 1 -1.38 10.24 9.76
N PRO A 2 -1.12 9.76 8.51
CA PRO A 2 0.00 10.21 7.68
C PRO A 2 -0.34 11.34 6.67
N TYR A 3 -1.37 12.12 6.91
CA TYR A 3 -1.86 13.15 5.98
C TYR A 3 -1.07 14.46 6.12
N PHE A 4 0.23 14.45 5.75
CA PHE A 4 1.13 15.58 5.99
C PHE A 4 0.72 16.89 5.31
N ASP A 5 0.32 16.83 4.04
CA ASP A 5 -0.12 17.97 3.23
C ASP A 5 -1.48 17.70 2.58
N GLY A 6 -2.43 17.30 3.38
CA GLY A 6 -3.72 16.86 2.92
C GLY A 6 -3.75 15.41 2.46
N GLU A 7 -4.94 14.95 2.13
CA GLU A 7 -5.19 13.61 1.58
C GLU A 7 -6.27 13.69 0.50
N ARG A 8 -6.05 12.95 -0.57
CA ARG A 8 -7.02 12.86 -1.67
C ARG A 8 -8.08 11.79 -1.41
N THR A 9 -7.68 10.69 -0.80
CA THR A 9 -8.56 9.55 -0.52
C THR A 9 -8.40 9.10 0.93
N PRO A 10 -9.31 9.54 1.83
CA PRO A 10 -10.49 10.40 1.64
C PRO A 10 -10.15 11.85 1.28
N ASN A 11 -11.10 12.57 0.65
CA ASN A 11 -10.86 13.96 0.25
C ASN A 11 -10.80 14.91 1.47
N ARG A 12 -9.59 15.13 1.97
CA ARG A 12 -9.27 15.98 3.13
C ARG A 12 -8.10 16.92 2.78
N PRO A 13 -8.31 17.94 1.92
CA PRO A 13 -7.23 18.74 1.34
C PRO A 13 -6.44 19.57 2.36
N ASN A 14 -7.01 19.83 3.54
CA ASN A 14 -6.38 20.63 4.59
C ASN A 14 -5.96 19.78 5.81
N ALA A 15 -5.97 18.45 5.69
CA ALA A 15 -5.55 17.57 6.79
C ALA A 15 -4.05 17.70 7.06
N THR A 16 -3.69 17.53 8.32
CA THR A 16 -2.28 17.45 8.75
C THR A 16 -2.03 16.12 9.45
N ALA A 17 -0.78 15.69 9.46
CA ALA A 17 -0.40 14.47 10.15
C ALA A 17 -0.62 14.57 11.67
N THR A 18 -1.07 13.48 12.28
CA THR A 18 -1.32 13.42 13.72
C THR A 18 -0.79 12.14 14.34
N PHE A 19 -0.28 12.26 15.56
CA PHE A 19 -0.05 11.15 16.49
C PHE A 19 -1.06 11.23 17.62
N SER A 20 -1.65 10.12 18.00
CA SER A 20 -2.60 10.04 19.10
C SER A 20 -2.31 8.82 19.99
N GLY A 21 -2.83 8.84 21.24
CA GLY A 21 -2.66 7.72 22.16
C GLY A 21 -1.26 7.58 22.76
N MET A 22 -0.42 8.62 22.68
CA MET A 22 0.92 8.61 23.26
C MET A 22 0.85 8.68 24.77
N THR A 23 1.68 7.86 25.44
CA THR A 23 1.90 7.83 26.89
C THR A 23 3.39 7.75 27.16
N LEU A 24 3.82 7.98 28.40
CA LEU A 24 5.23 7.80 28.78
C LEU A 24 5.71 6.36 28.56
N ALA A 25 4.82 5.38 28.69
CA ALA A 25 5.17 3.97 28.54
C ALA A 25 5.32 3.52 27.09
N ASN A 26 4.58 4.11 26.14
CA ASN A 26 4.58 3.68 24.73
C ASN A 26 5.34 4.60 23.77
N THR A 27 5.78 5.78 24.21
CA THR A 27 6.50 6.74 23.36
C THR A 27 7.98 6.39 23.29
N THR A 28 8.30 5.28 22.61
CA THR A 28 9.67 4.84 22.31
C THR A 28 10.01 5.07 20.84
N ARG A 29 11.29 5.07 20.48
CA ARG A 29 11.74 5.21 19.08
C ARG A 29 11.14 4.12 18.17
N GLU A 30 11.13 2.90 18.68
CA GLU A 30 10.66 1.71 17.97
C GLU A 30 9.17 1.83 17.70
N ASN A 31 8.37 2.20 18.70
CA ASN A 31 6.93 2.38 18.55
C ASN A 31 6.61 3.55 17.62
N LEU A 32 7.34 4.65 17.69
CA LEU A 32 7.16 5.77 16.75
C LEU A 32 7.50 5.36 15.32
N ALA A 33 8.63 4.69 15.09
CA ALA A 33 9.03 4.21 13.77
C ALA A 33 7.99 3.23 13.20
N ARG A 34 7.52 2.28 14.02
CA ARG A 34 6.48 1.34 13.63
C ARG A 34 5.17 2.05 13.29
N ALA A 35 4.75 3.02 14.10
CA ALA A 35 3.53 3.78 13.86
C ALA A 35 3.56 4.58 12.52
N PHE A 36 4.73 5.08 12.10
CA PHE A 36 4.89 5.69 10.78
C PHE A 36 4.63 4.69 9.66
N VAL A 37 5.24 3.51 9.73
CA VAL A 37 5.09 2.47 8.69
C VAL A 37 3.66 1.94 8.67
N GLU A 38 3.11 1.59 9.83
CA GLU A 38 1.73 1.09 9.94
C GLU A 38 0.71 2.13 9.48
N GLY A 39 0.89 3.41 9.85
CA GLY A 39 0.02 4.48 9.40
C GLY A 39 0.01 4.64 7.88
N LEU A 40 1.17 4.57 7.23
CA LEU A 40 1.29 4.58 5.77
C LEU A 40 0.57 3.39 5.14
N LEU A 41 0.82 2.18 5.64
CA LEU A 41 0.18 0.97 5.12
C LEU A 41 -1.35 0.97 5.35
N CYS A 42 -1.81 1.47 6.49
CA CYS A 42 -3.24 1.62 6.77
C CYS A 42 -3.92 2.60 5.79
N SER A 43 -3.25 3.70 5.42
CA SER A 43 -3.81 4.61 4.41
C SER A 43 -3.92 3.96 3.03
N GLN A 44 -3.00 3.08 2.67
CA GLN A 44 -3.10 2.27 1.45
C GLN A 44 -4.20 1.21 1.56
N ARG A 45 -4.38 0.59 2.75
CA ARG A 45 -5.51 -0.31 3.00
C ARG A 45 -6.86 0.39 2.84
N ASP A 46 -7.00 1.65 3.23
CA ASP A 46 -8.22 2.43 2.96
C ASP A 46 -8.59 2.42 1.47
N CYS A 47 -7.59 2.57 0.59
CA CYS A 47 -7.82 2.48 -0.85
C CYS A 47 -8.27 1.09 -1.29
N LEU A 48 -7.71 0.01 -0.71
CA LEU A 48 -8.14 -1.36 -0.98
C LEU A 48 -9.59 -1.57 -0.52
N GLU A 49 -9.95 -1.11 0.69
CA GLU A 49 -11.31 -1.23 1.21
C GLU A 49 -12.32 -0.43 0.38
N LEU A 50 -11.93 0.76 -0.11
CA LEU A 50 -12.75 1.54 -1.02
C LEU A 50 -13.01 0.76 -2.34
N ILE A 51 -11.97 0.18 -2.94
CA ILE A 51 -12.12 -0.62 -4.17
C ILE A 51 -13.01 -1.84 -3.93
N ARG A 52 -12.85 -2.52 -2.79
CA ARG A 52 -13.72 -3.63 -2.37
C ARG A 52 -15.18 -3.20 -2.22
N SER A 53 -15.43 -2.05 -1.61
CA SER A 53 -16.77 -1.50 -1.43
C SER A 53 -17.48 -1.16 -2.75
N LEU A 54 -16.70 -0.93 -3.81
CA LEU A 54 -17.20 -0.74 -5.18
C LEU A 54 -17.42 -2.06 -5.93
N GLY A 55 -17.28 -3.21 -5.27
CA GLY A 55 -17.53 -4.54 -5.82
C GLY A 55 -16.33 -5.20 -6.50
N ALA A 56 -15.13 -4.64 -6.40
CA ALA A 56 -13.94 -5.27 -6.94
C ALA A 56 -13.49 -6.45 -6.06
N ASP A 57 -13.21 -7.59 -6.69
CA ASP A 57 -12.63 -8.77 -6.05
C ASP A 57 -11.11 -8.75 -6.20
N ILE A 58 -10.42 -8.27 -5.19
CA ILE A 58 -8.97 -8.14 -5.18
C ILE A 58 -8.35 -9.52 -4.98
N LYS A 59 -7.74 -10.06 -6.03
CA LYS A 59 -7.10 -11.39 -6.01
C LYS A 59 -5.61 -11.34 -5.66
N ARG A 60 -4.96 -10.20 -5.86
CA ARG A 60 -3.52 -10.07 -5.69
C ARG A 60 -3.14 -8.62 -5.37
N ILE A 61 -2.16 -8.48 -4.48
CA ILE A 61 -1.50 -7.19 -4.20
C ILE A 61 -0.07 -7.26 -4.71
N LEU A 62 0.33 -6.28 -5.51
CA LEU A 62 1.70 -6.10 -5.97
C LEU A 62 2.33 -4.91 -5.24
N LEU A 63 3.44 -5.14 -4.55
CA LEU A 63 4.22 -4.08 -3.91
C LEU A 63 5.34 -3.63 -4.84
N ILE A 64 5.20 -2.44 -5.40
CA ILE A 64 6.14 -1.85 -6.37
C ILE A 64 6.65 -0.48 -5.91
N GLY A 65 7.66 0.03 -6.60
CA GLY A 65 8.22 1.35 -6.35
C GLY A 65 9.25 1.39 -5.23
N GLY A 66 9.67 2.60 -4.86
CA GLY A 66 10.75 2.81 -3.88
C GLY A 66 10.44 2.25 -2.48
N GLY A 67 9.18 2.32 -2.05
CA GLY A 67 8.73 1.76 -0.77
C GLY A 67 8.90 0.25 -0.66
N ALA A 68 8.83 -0.48 -1.77
CA ALA A 68 9.05 -1.93 -1.81
C ALA A 68 10.48 -2.36 -1.41
N LYS A 69 11.44 -1.42 -1.40
CA LYS A 69 12.81 -1.66 -0.96
C LYS A 69 12.93 -1.65 0.57
N SER A 70 11.97 -1.07 1.28
CA SER A 70 11.96 -1.04 2.74
C SER A 70 11.59 -2.40 3.33
N GLU A 71 12.48 -2.97 4.14
CA GLU A 71 12.22 -4.22 4.84
C GLU A 71 11.01 -4.10 5.78
N ALA A 72 10.90 -2.98 6.52
CA ALA A 72 9.78 -2.75 7.43
C ALA A 72 8.43 -2.71 6.70
N ILE A 73 8.37 -2.10 5.50
CA ILE A 73 7.15 -2.10 4.67
C ILE A 73 6.83 -3.52 4.23
N ARG A 74 7.81 -4.29 3.73
CA ARG A 74 7.60 -5.67 3.29
C ARG A 74 7.09 -6.57 4.43
N MET A 75 7.72 -6.47 5.60
CA MET A 75 7.34 -7.28 6.76
C MET A 75 5.91 -6.98 7.27
N LEU A 76 5.49 -5.72 7.25
CA LEU A 76 4.21 -5.31 7.84
C LEU A 76 3.05 -5.28 6.84
N ALA A 77 3.32 -5.16 5.55
CA ALA A 77 2.29 -5.03 4.52
C ALA A 77 1.28 -6.19 4.51
N PRO A 78 1.69 -7.48 4.54
CA PRO A 78 0.73 -8.60 4.53
C PRO A 78 -0.21 -8.57 5.74
N SER A 79 0.34 -8.29 6.92
CA SER A 79 -0.44 -8.24 8.17
C SER A 79 -1.45 -7.10 8.18
N ILE A 80 -1.09 -5.94 7.62
CA ILE A 80 -2.00 -4.78 7.54
C ILE A 80 -3.04 -4.96 6.42
N PHE A 81 -2.65 -5.50 5.26
CA PHE A 81 -3.57 -5.69 4.14
C PHE A 81 -4.48 -6.91 4.30
N GLY A 82 -4.14 -7.84 5.20
CA GLY A 82 -4.85 -9.10 5.40
C GLY A 82 -4.74 -10.04 4.20
N MET A 83 -3.69 -9.89 3.39
CA MET A 83 -3.42 -10.69 2.19
C MET A 83 -1.92 -10.78 1.95
N ASP A 84 -1.48 -11.87 1.34
CA ASP A 84 -0.11 -11.99 0.85
C ASP A 84 0.21 -10.89 -0.17
N VAL A 85 1.44 -10.41 -0.13
CA VAL A 85 1.90 -9.33 -1.00
C VAL A 85 2.99 -9.86 -1.92
N THR A 86 2.72 -9.87 -3.22
CA THR A 86 3.70 -10.25 -4.24
C THR A 86 4.64 -9.09 -4.50
N ARG A 87 5.94 -9.37 -4.45
CA ARG A 87 6.99 -8.40 -4.77
C ARG A 87 7.61 -8.74 -6.11
N PRO A 88 7.32 -7.97 -7.17
CA PRO A 88 8.02 -8.09 -8.43
C PRO A 88 9.49 -7.65 -8.31
N ALA A 89 10.34 -8.13 -9.22
CA ALA A 89 11.70 -7.64 -9.35
C ALA A 89 11.69 -6.11 -9.50
N THR A 90 12.72 -5.45 -8.95
CA THR A 90 12.81 -3.98 -9.01
C THR A 90 12.92 -3.51 -10.45
N ASP A 91 11.98 -2.68 -10.89
CA ASP A 91 11.97 -2.09 -12.23
C ASP A 91 11.11 -0.81 -12.25
N GLU A 92 11.15 -0.08 -13.37
CA GLU A 92 10.39 1.14 -13.62
C GLU A 92 8.98 0.80 -14.15
N TYR A 93 8.12 0.22 -13.31
CA TYR A 93 6.82 -0.34 -13.72
C TYR A 93 5.86 0.66 -14.35
N VAL A 94 5.92 1.94 -14.00
CA VAL A 94 5.11 2.99 -14.64
C VAL A 94 5.55 3.17 -16.08
N ALA A 95 6.86 3.24 -16.33
CA ALA A 95 7.43 3.35 -17.67
C ALA A 95 7.16 2.09 -18.51
N ILE A 96 7.32 0.90 -17.93
CA ILE A 96 6.99 -0.38 -18.57
C ILE A 96 5.52 -0.43 -18.94
N GLY A 97 4.61 -0.01 -18.07
CA GLY A 97 3.19 0.05 -18.36
C GLY A 97 2.86 0.99 -19.52
N ALA A 98 3.49 2.18 -19.56
CA ALA A 98 3.34 3.12 -20.66
C ALA A 98 3.89 2.55 -21.97
N ALA A 99 5.05 1.92 -21.95
CA ALA A 99 5.65 1.27 -23.12
C ALA A 99 4.78 0.10 -23.64
N ARG A 100 4.22 -0.71 -22.73
CA ARG A 100 3.29 -1.79 -23.08
C ARG A 100 2.03 -1.26 -23.76
N GLN A 101 1.47 -0.15 -23.26
CA GLN A 101 0.33 0.51 -23.86
C GLN A 101 0.67 1.04 -25.27
N ALA A 102 1.82 1.67 -25.45
CA ALA A 102 2.27 2.15 -26.75
C ALA A 102 2.48 0.98 -27.75
N ALA A 103 3.09 -0.11 -27.30
CA ALA A 103 3.26 -1.31 -28.12
C ALA A 103 1.93 -1.92 -28.54
N TRP A 104 0.94 -1.94 -27.67
CA TRP A 104 -0.40 -2.42 -27.99
C TRP A 104 -1.08 -1.57 -29.05
N VAL A 105 -1.03 -0.25 -28.91
CA VAL A 105 -1.59 0.68 -29.91
C VAL A 105 -0.92 0.50 -31.27
N LEU A 106 0.43 0.33 -31.28
CA LEU A 106 1.20 0.16 -32.50
C LEU A 106 0.91 -1.18 -33.21
N SER A 107 0.71 -2.26 -32.46
CA SER A 107 0.44 -3.58 -33.04
C SER A 107 -0.96 -3.70 -33.65
N GLY A 108 -1.95 -2.95 -33.10
CA GLY A 108 -3.36 -3.05 -33.49
C GLY A 108 -4.03 -4.35 -33.05
N ASP A 109 -3.39 -5.15 -32.20
CA ASP A 109 -3.96 -6.39 -31.68
C ASP A 109 -5.18 -6.13 -30.78
N ALA A 110 -6.06 -7.11 -30.66
CA ALA A 110 -7.23 -7.01 -29.77
C ALA A 110 -6.85 -6.96 -28.29
N GLU A 111 -5.74 -7.58 -27.90
CA GLU A 111 -5.25 -7.65 -26.54
C GLU A 111 -3.85 -7.05 -26.41
N PRO A 112 -3.50 -6.48 -25.26
CA PRO A 112 -2.17 -5.94 -25.02
C PRO A 112 -1.12 -7.06 -24.99
N PRO A 113 0.14 -6.78 -25.41
CA PRO A 113 1.20 -7.80 -25.43
C PRO A 113 1.42 -8.41 -24.03
N ALA A 114 1.59 -9.72 -23.98
CA ALA A 114 1.89 -10.45 -22.75
C ALA A 114 3.35 -10.27 -22.38
N TRP A 115 3.63 -9.30 -21.51
CA TRP A 115 4.97 -9.10 -20.93
C TRP A 115 5.04 -9.79 -19.57
N ASN A 116 5.99 -10.68 -19.41
CA ASN A 116 6.16 -11.42 -18.18
C ASN A 116 6.67 -10.50 -17.06
N LEU A 117 6.04 -10.64 -15.89
CA LEU A 117 6.47 -9.97 -14.67
C LEU A 117 7.38 -10.92 -13.89
N ALA A 118 8.66 -10.57 -13.75
CA ALA A 118 9.56 -11.30 -12.88
C ALA A 118 9.16 -11.08 -11.42
N ILE A 119 9.07 -12.16 -10.63
CA ILE A 119 8.70 -12.10 -9.22
C ILE A 119 9.93 -12.42 -8.37
N ASP A 120 10.28 -11.51 -7.46
CA ASP A 120 11.38 -11.67 -6.50
C ASP A 120 10.94 -12.43 -5.24
N GLY A 121 9.67 -12.34 -4.87
CA GLY A 121 9.17 -13.02 -3.70
C GLY A 121 7.72 -12.71 -3.37
N VAL A 122 7.24 -13.41 -2.36
CA VAL A 122 5.93 -13.19 -1.75
C VAL A 122 6.16 -12.98 -0.26
N GLU A 123 5.68 -11.86 0.24
CA GLU A 123 5.69 -11.53 1.66
C GLU A 123 4.38 -12.05 2.27
N THR A 124 4.49 -12.77 3.37
CA THR A 124 3.33 -13.34 4.09
C THR A 124 3.30 -12.84 5.53
N GLY A 125 2.14 -12.85 6.17
CA GLY A 125 2.02 -12.44 7.57
C GLY A 125 0.62 -12.68 8.12
N GLU A 126 0.54 -12.89 9.43
CA GLU A 126 -0.75 -13.02 10.11
C GLU A 126 -1.48 -11.66 10.13
N PRO A 127 -2.76 -11.60 9.76
CA PRO A 127 -3.55 -10.38 9.79
C PRO A 127 -3.59 -9.73 11.18
N THR A 128 -3.44 -8.39 11.22
CA THR A 128 -3.55 -7.59 12.46
C THR A 128 -4.67 -6.56 12.33
N GLU A 129 -5.91 -7.03 12.35
CA GLU A 129 -7.10 -6.18 12.18
C GLU A 129 -7.16 -5.05 13.21
N ALA A 130 -6.75 -5.30 14.45
CA ALA A 130 -6.77 -4.29 15.52
C ALA A 130 -5.96 -3.02 15.18
N VAL A 131 -4.89 -3.14 14.38
CA VAL A 131 -4.09 -1.98 13.93
C VAL A 131 -4.90 -1.13 12.96
N TYR A 132 -5.56 -1.75 12.00
CA TYR A 132 -6.39 -1.05 11.03
C TYR A 132 -7.65 -0.46 11.69
N GLU A 133 -8.29 -1.17 12.60
CA GLU A 133 -9.43 -0.66 13.39
C GLU A 133 -9.05 0.58 14.21
N ALA A 134 -7.88 0.56 14.86
CA ALA A 134 -7.36 1.72 15.59
C ALA A 134 -7.09 2.91 14.66
N TYR A 135 -6.54 2.65 13.46
CA TYR A 135 -6.33 3.66 12.44
C TYR A 135 -7.66 4.27 11.95
N VAL A 136 -8.66 3.44 11.61
CA VAL A 136 -10.00 3.90 11.18
C VAL A 136 -10.64 4.78 12.24
N LYS A 137 -10.57 4.36 13.53
CA LYS A 137 -11.06 5.15 14.66
C LYS A 137 -10.35 6.51 14.78
N ALA A 138 -9.04 6.54 14.57
CA ALA A 138 -8.26 7.78 14.64
C ALA A 138 -8.49 8.70 13.44
N ARG A 139 -8.85 8.11 12.30
CA ARG A 139 -9.16 8.86 11.08
C ARG A 139 -10.51 9.58 11.17
N GLY A 140 -11.49 9.03 11.84
CA GLY A 140 -12.87 9.54 11.93
C GLY A 140 -13.70 9.26 10.69
#